data_0f67cf294507b4818d744d80bf02ea27
#
_entry.id   0f67cf294507b4818d744d80bf02ea27
#
_cell.length_a   1.000
_cell.length_b   1.000
_cell.length_c   1.000
_cell.angle_alpha   90.00
_cell.angle_beta   90.00
_cell.angle_gamma   90.00
#
_symmetry.space_group_name_H-M   'P 1'
#
loop_
_entity.id
_entity.type
_entity.pdbx_description
1 polymer ?
#
loop_
_entity_poly.entity_id
_entity_poly.type
_entity_poly.pdbx_seq_one_letter_code
_entity_poly.pdbx_strand_id
1 'polypeptide(L)'
;MIFNANELVMTKEQERLFQKKTRAVTGKYFWAAVLFVLLFQIYNIGYVLYYTDFRLESESSRIYMTLYIIMLAGCVAASGLGLIWTFSKQERDRELLALYMAFCCVLLFWSVCVTLYDQRVSDNISIYMTTSIYIASLIYMRPKASVPVFIFCEAGMLAVLLWM
;
A
#
# COMPACT_ATOMS: atom_id res chain seq x y z
N MET A 1 -31.27 7.70 -20.44
CA MET A 1 -30.91 8.54 -19.29
C MET A 1 -29.54 9.12 -19.60
N ILE A 2 -29.48 10.39 -20.06
CA ILE A 2 -28.22 11.06 -20.40
C ILE A 2 -27.67 11.60 -19.08
N PHE A 3 -26.61 11.00 -18.59
CA PHE A 3 -25.87 11.53 -17.43
C PHE A 3 -25.31 12.90 -17.77
N ASN A 4 -25.81 13.92 -17.13
CA ASN A 4 -25.34 15.28 -17.31
C ASN A 4 -23.99 15.42 -16.60
N ALA A 5 -22.89 15.48 -17.33
CA ALA A 5 -21.53 15.55 -16.78
C ALA A 5 -21.31 16.76 -15.84
N ASN A 6 -22.18 17.77 -15.91
CA ASN A 6 -22.14 18.96 -15.03
C ASN A 6 -22.62 18.68 -13.60
N GLU A 7 -23.36 17.60 -13.33
CA GLU A 7 -23.80 17.23 -11.98
C GLU A 7 -22.68 16.54 -11.18
N LEU A 8 -21.58 16.16 -11.82
CA LEU A 8 -20.42 15.53 -11.19
C LEU A 8 -19.37 16.53 -10.64
N VAL A 9 -19.60 17.83 -10.85
CA VAL A 9 -18.71 18.87 -10.31
C VAL A 9 -19.16 19.21 -8.89
N MET A 10 -18.46 18.65 -7.91
CA MET A 10 -18.68 19.00 -6.50
C MET A 10 -18.53 20.51 -6.30
N THR A 11 -19.47 21.11 -5.57
CA THR A 11 -19.34 22.51 -5.14
C THR A 11 -18.13 22.64 -4.20
N LYS A 12 -17.55 23.84 -4.10
CA LYS A 12 -16.40 24.10 -3.19
C LYS A 12 -16.67 23.68 -1.73
N GLU A 13 -17.91 23.83 -1.30
CA GLU A 13 -18.34 23.45 0.05
C GLU A 13 -18.42 21.94 0.23
N GLN A 14 -19.00 21.23 -0.73
CA GLN A 14 -19.00 19.76 -0.77
C GLN A 14 -17.57 19.20 -0.81
N GLU A 15 -16.69 19.85 -1.57
CA GLU A 15 -15.28 19.47 -1.64
C GLU A 15 -14.58 19.62 -0.27
N ARG A 16 -14.84 20.72 0.44
CA ARG A 16 -14.30 20.96 1.78
C ARG A 16 -14.80 19.95 2.80
N LEU A 17 -16.09 19.65 2.77
CA LEU A 17 -16.71 18.63 3.64
C LEU A 17 -16.17 17.24 3.33
N PHE A 18 -16.03 16.90 2.05
CA PHE A 18 -15.42 15.63 1.62
C PHE A 18 -13.98 15.50 2.10
N GLN A 19 -13.16 16.54 1.94
CA GLN A 19 -11.78 16.52 2.42
C GLN A 19 -11.71 16.36 3.94
N LYS A 20 -12.55 17.07 4.70
CA LYS A 20 -12.60 16.95 6.15
C LYS A 20 -12.98 15.52 6.59
N LYS A 21 -13.98 14.92 5.94
CA LYS A 21 -14.42 13.54 6.21
C LYS A 21 -13.33 12.53 5.82
N THR A 22 -12.72 12.70 4.64
CA THR A 22 -11.63 11.83 4.17
C THR A 22 -10.45 11.86 5.13
N ARG A 23 -10.04 13.03 5.63
CA ARG A 23 -8.95 13.14 6.61
C ARG A 23 -9.25 12.41 7.92
N ALA A 24 -10.46 12.61 8.46
CA ALA A 24 -10.86 11.96 9.70
C ALA A 24 -10.87 10.41 9.56
N VAL A 25 -11.38 9.91 8.44
CA VAL A 25 -11.41 8.48 8.13
C VAL A 25 -10.00 7.94 7.88
N THR A 26 -9.21 8.64 7.06
CA THR A 26 -7.84 8.24 6.74
C THR A 26 -6.95 8.17 7.97
N GLY A 27 -7.00 9.18 8.85
CA GLY A 27 -6.23 9.17 10.10
C GLY A 27 -6.60 8.00 11.01
N LYS A 28 -7.88 7.62 11.05
CA LYS A 28 -8.35 6.48 11.84
C LYS A 28 -7.85 5.14 11.31
N TYR A 29 -7.86 4.95 9.98
CA TYR A 29 -7.49 3.68 9.36
C TYR A 29 -5.99 3.55 9.06
N PHE A 30 -5.26 4.66 8.99
CA PHE A 30 -3.80 4.64 8.75
C PHE A 30 -3.07 3.72 9.74
N TRP A 31 -3.31 3.89 11.04
CA TRP A 31 -2.64 3.10 12.07
C TRP A 31 -3.01 1.62 12.01
N ALA A 32 -4.28 1.32 11.76
CA ALA A 32 -4.72 -0.07 11.60
C ALA A 32 -4.06 -0.72 10.38
N ALA A 33 -3.97 0.03 9.27
CA ALA A 33 -3.35 -0.46 8.04
C ALA A 33 -1.84 -0.72 8.23
N VAL A 34 -1.11 0.24 8.79
CA VAL A 34 0.33 0.10 9.01
C VAL A 34 0.63 -1.02 10.01
N LEU A 35 -0.13 -1.10 11.11
CA LEU A 35 0.02 -2.17 12.10
C LEU A 35 -0.23 -3.55 11.50
N PHE A 36 -1.28 -3.70 10.70
CA PHE A 36 -1.57 -4.96 10.03
C PHE A 36 -0.44 -5.39 9.11
N VAL A 37 0.05 -4.49 8.25
CA VAL A 37 1.16 -4.79 7.34
C VAL A 37 2.43 -5.11 8.12
N LEU A 38 2.73 -4.37 9.20
CA LEU A 38 3.89 -4.60 10.06
C LEU A 38 3.85 -6.02 10.68
N LEU A 39 2.73 -6.41 11.28
CA LEU A 39 2.56 -7.74 11.85
C LEU A 39 2.69 -8.83 10.79
N PHE A 40 2.15 -8.58 9.59
CA PHE A 40 2.27 -9.51 8.48
C PHE A 40 3.72 -9.68 8.00
N GLN A 41 4.52 -8.59 7.97
CA GLN A 41 5.94 -8.69 7.64
C GLN A 41 6.74 -9.45 8.71
N ILE A 42 6.45 -9.22 9.98
CA ILE A 42 7.08 -10.00 11.07
C ILE A 42 6.76 -11.48 10.94
N TYR A 43 5.51 -11.82 10.65
CA TYR A 43 5.10 -13.19 10.39
C TYR A 43 5.87 -13.81 9.21
N ASN A 44 5.94 -13.12 8.07
CA ASN A 44 6.63 -13.59 6.88
C ASN A 44 8.13 -13.79 7.11
N ILE A 45 8.78 -12.88 7.82
CA ILE A 45 10.19 -13.00 8.20
C ILE A 45 10.39 -14.25 9.10
N GLY A 46 9.53 -14.40 10.12
CA GLY A 46 9.55 -15.56 11.00
C GLY A 46 9.34 -16.87 10.25
N TYR A 47 8.41 -16.88 9.29
CA TYR A 47 8.14 -18.02 8.43
C TYR A 47 9.36 -18.42 7.59
N VAL A 48 9.99 -17.45 6.91
CA VAL A 48 11.21 -17.73 6.11
C VAL A 48 12.32 -18.26 6.99
N LEU A 49 12.57 -17.67 8.15
CA LEU A 49 13.61 -18.12 9.08
C LEU A 49 13.32 -19.54 9.59
N TYR A 50 12.08 -19.84 9.94
CA TYR A 50 11.69 -21.17 10.41
C TYR A 50 11.92 -22.25 9.33
N TYR A 51 11.48 -21.99 8.08
CA TYR A 51 11.62 -22.97 6.98
C TYR A 51 13.06 -23.14 6.48
N THR A 52 13.92 -22.18 6.75
CA THR A 52 15.34 -22.26 6.36
C THR A 52 16.27 -22.66 7.50
N ASP A 53 15.73 -23.10 8.65
CA ASP A 53 16.52 -23.39 9.86
C ASP A 53 17.50 -22.26 10.20
N PHE A 54 17.07 -21.01 10.02
CA PHE A 54 17.86 -19.78 10.17
C PHE A 54 19.07 -19.70 9.22
N ARG A 55 19.12 -20.54 8.17
CA ARG A 55 20.17 -20.54 7.16
C ARG A 55 19.59 -20.05 5.82
N LEU A 56 19.90 -18.86 5.44
CA LEU A 56 19.46 -18.28 4.16
C LEU A 56 20.38 -18.76 3.01
N GLU A 57 20.46 -20.07 2.78
CA GLU A 57 21.35 -20.67 1.79
C GLU A 57 20.80 -20.51 0.36
N SER A 58 19.48 -20.60 0.19
CA SER A 58 18.86 -20.46 -1.13
C SER A 58 18.76 -19.00 -1.57
N GLU A 59 18.93 -18.76 -2.86
CA GLU A 59 18.76 -17.42 -3.46
C GLU A 59 17.34 -16.90 -3.21
N SER A 60 16.33 -17.76 -3.35
CA SER A 60 14.93 -17.40 -3.11
C SER A 60 14.70 -16.93 -1.69
N SER A 61 15.24 -17.63 -0.67
CA SER A 61 15.10 -17.22 0.73
C SER A 61 15.69 -15.85 1.00
N ARG A 62 16.84 -15.55 0.39
CA ARG A 62 17.50 -14.23 0.53
C ARG A 62 16.69 -13.12 -0.12
N ILE A 63 16.11 -13.37 -1.28
CA ILE A 63 15.29 -12.36 -1.98
C ILE A 63 14.02 -12.08 -1.18
N TYR A 64 13.28 -13.10 -0.75
CA TYR A 64 12.10 -12.90 0.09
C TYR A 64 12.42 -12.18 1.39
N MET A 65 13.49 -12.60 2.08
CA MET A 65 13.92 -11.93 3.32
C MET A 65 14.21 -10.45 3.07
N THR A 66 14.90 -10.13 1.98
CA THR A 66 15.22 -8.74 1.62
C THR A 66 13.95 -7.92 1.37
N LEU A 67 13.00 -8.46 0.60
CA LEU A 67 11.73 -7.78 0.30
C LEU A 67 10.91 -7.53 1.58
N TYR A 68 10.86 -8.50 2.50
CA TYR A 68 10.13 -8.36 3.76
C TYR A 68 10.79 -7.36 4.71
N ILE A 69 12.12 -7.36 4.80
CA ILE A 69 12.86 -6.39 5.61
C ILE A 69 12.70 -4.97 5.07
N ILE A 70 12.76 -4.77 3.75
CA ILE A 70 12.53 -3.45 3.13
C ILE A 70 11.13 -2.94 3.47
N MET A 71 10.11 -3.78 3.35
CA MET A 71 8.74 -3.39 3.68
C MET A 71 8.55 -3.14 5.17
N LEU A 72 9.18 -3.95 6.04
CA LEU A 72 9.18 -3.73 7.49
C LEU A 72 9.79 -2.38 7.84
N ALA A 73 10.95 -2.04 7.26
CA ALA A 73 11.58 -0.73 7.43
C ALA A 73 10.67 0.41 6.94
N GLY A 74 9.97 0.22 5.83
CA GLY A 74 8.95 1.15 5.33
C GLY A 74 7.80 1.36 6.33
N CYS A 75 7.30 0.30 6.94
CA CYS A 75 6.27 0.38 7.99
C CYS A 75 6.76 1.15 9.22
N VAL A 76 8.00 0.88 9.67
CA VAL A 76 8.60 1.59 10.82
C VAL A 76 8.78 3.08 10.50
N ALA A 77 9.28 3.41 9.32
CA ALA A 77 9.44 4.80 8.88
C ALA A 77 8.10 5.53 8.78
N ALA A 78 7.09 4.90 8.17
CA ALA A 78 5.74 5.47 8.07
C ALA A 78 5.11 5.67 9.46
N SER A 79 5.30 4.71 10.37
CA SER A 79 4.84 4.82 11.76
C SER A 79 5.53 5.97 12.49
N GLY A 80 6.84 6.08 12.37
CA GLY A 80 7.63 7.15 13.01
C GLY A 80 7.20 8.54 12.53
N LEU A 81 7.12 8.74 11.22
CA LEU A 81 6.65 9.99 10.63
C LEU A 81 5.19 10.30 11.00
N GLY A 82 4.33 9.30 10.96
CA GLY A 82 2.92 9.43 11.37
C GLY A 82 2.79 9.86 12.83
N LEU A 83 3.58 9.28 13.74
CA LEU A 83 3.61 9.69 15.17
C LEU A 83 4.07 11.13 15.31
N ILE A 84 5.21 11.50 14.71
CA ILE A 84 5.75 12.86 14.78
C ILE A 84 4.70 13.88 14.30
N TRP A 85 3.97 13.58 13.23
CA TRP A 85 2.97 14.51 12.69
C TRP A 85 1.67 14.52 13.48
N THR A 86 1.27 13.40 14.07
CA THR A 86 0.08 13.32 14.93
C THR A 86 0.29 14.09 16.24
N PHE A 87 1.50 14.04 16.82
CA PHE A 87 1.83 14.75 18.05
C PHE A 87 2.34 16.19 17.83
N SER A 88 2.52 16.61 16.58
CA SER A 88 2.87 17.99 16.26
C SER A 88 1.70 18.92 16.62
N LYS A 89 1.99 20.04 17.27
CA LYS A 89 1.00 21.09 17.59
C LYS A 89 0.40 21.76 16.34
N GLN A 90 0.95 21.51 15.17
CA GLN A 90 0.50 22.03 13.90
C GLN A 90 -0.47 21.05 13.24
N GLU A 91 -1.63 21.51 12.77
CA GLU A 91 -2.55 20.69 11.98
C GLU A 91 -1.87 20.28 10.65
N ARG A 92 -1.23 19.13 10.64
CA ARG A 92 -0.53 18.54 9.47
C ARG A 92 -1.37 17.46 8.78
N ASP A 93 -2.66 17.69 8.69
CA ASP A 93 -3.57 16.72 8.08
C ASP A 93 -3.27 16.41 6.61
N ARG A 94 -2.74 17.42 5.87
CA ARG A 94 -2.38 17.22 4.45
C ARG A 94 -1.16 16.31 4.33
N GLU A 95 -0.18 16.51 5.16
CA GLU A 95 1.05 15.72 5.21
C GLU A 95 0.75 14.29 5.64
N LEU A 96 -0.13 14.10 6.63
CA LEU A 96 -0.57 12.77 7.06
C LEU A 96 -1.32 12.04 5.93
N LEU A 97 -2.19 12.73 5.19
CA LEU A 97 -2.86 12.16 4.03
C LEU A 97 -1.85 11.80 2.92
N ALA A 98 -0.88 12.67 2.66
CA ALA A 98 0.17 12.41 1.67
C ALA A 98 1.03 11.21 2.08
N LEU A 99 1.41 11.09 3.36
CA LEU A 99 2.12 9.93 3.90
C LEU A 99 1.33 8.64 3.70
N TYR A 100 0.03 8.68 3.98
CA TYR A 100 -0.83 7.52 3.80
C TYR A 100 -0.91 7.10 2.32
N MET A 101 -1.06 8.06 1.42
CA MET A 101 -1.06 7.80 -0.02
C MET A 101 0.27 7.22 -0.49
N ALA A 102 1.39 7.79 -0.03
CA ALA A 102 2.72 7.29 -0.34
C ALA A 102 2.92 5.86 0.19
N PHE A 103 2.50 5.58 1.42
CA PHE A 103 2.54 4.23 1.99
C PHE A 103 1.76 3.21 1.15
N CYS A 104 0.57 3.59 0.68
CA CYS A 104 -0.24 2.72 -0.18
C CYS A 104 0.42 2.45 -1.54
N CYS A 105 1.04 3.48 -2.14
CA CYS A 105 1.80 3.30 -3.38
C CYS A 105 3.01 2.37 -3.18
N VAL A 106 3.75 2.53 -2.08
CA VAL A 106 4.87 1.65 -1.73
C VAL A 106 4.39 0.23 -1.51
N LEU A 107 3.26 0.04 -0.81
CA LEU A 107 2.69 -1.27 -0.56
C LEU A 107 2.25 -1.97 -1.85
N LEU A 108 1.61 -1.24 -2.78
CA LEU A 108 1.25 -1.78 -4.10
C LEU A 108 2.50 -2.17 -4.89
N PHE A 109 3.49 -1.29 -4.96
CA PHE A 109 4.73 -1.58 -5.68
C PHE A 109 5.47 -2.79 -5.08
N TRP A 110 5.56 -2.87 -3.76
CA TRP A 110 6.12 -4.01 -3.07
C TRP A 110 5.38 -5.31 -3.40
N SER A 111 4.04 -5.29 -3.42
CA SER A 111 3.24 -6.47 -3.75
C SER A 111 3.45 -6.93 -5.20
N VAL A 112 3.64 -6.00 -6.14
CA VAL A 112 4.03 -6.31 -7.52
C VAL A 112 5.38 -7.02 -7.54
N CYS A 113 6.38 -6.50 -6.83
CA CYS A 113 7.73 -7.11 -6.78
C CYS A 113 7.69 -8.54 -6.22
N VAL A 114 6.94 -8.76 -5.13
CA VAL A 114 6.78 -10.11 -4.54
C VAL A 114 6.07 -11.03 -5.53
N THR A 115 4.97 -10.59 -6.13
CA THR A 115 4.20 -11.39 -7.08
C THR A 115 4.99 -11.76 -8.33
N LEU A 116 5.75 -10.82 -8.89
CA LEU A 116 6.63 -11.10 -10.04
C LEU A 116 7.69 -12.15 -9.70
N TYR A 117 8.18 -12.13 -8.45
CA TYR A 117 9.10 -13.15 -7.99
C TYR A 117 8.39 -14.49 -7.74
N ASP A 118 7.19 -14.48 -7.15
CA ASP A 118 6.36 -15.67 -6.95
C ASP A 118 6.02 -16.38 -8.27
N GLN A 119 5.77 -15.62 -9.35
CA GLN A 119 5.50 -16.18 -10.67
C GLN A 119 6.66 -17.02 -11.21
N ARG A 120 7.91 -16.72 -10.83
CA ARG A 120 9.07 -17.53 -11.21
C ARG A 120 9.17 -18.85 -10.45
N VAL A 121 8.54 -18.92 -9.27
CA VAL A 121 8.71 -20.04 -8.32
C VAL A 121 7.46 -20.89 -8.21
N SER A 122 6.26 -20.29 -8.25
CA SER A 122 5.01 -20.97 -7.88
C SER A 122 3.75 -20.56 -8.66
N ASP A 123 3.86 -19.78 -9.72
CA ASP A 123 2.71 -19.26 -10.50
C ASP A 123 1.61 -18.59 -9.64
N ASN A 124 1.98 -17.93 -8.55
CA ASN A 124 1.05 -17.37 -7.56
C ASN A 124 0.92 -15.86 -7.66
N ILE A 125 -0.30 -15.36 -7.90
CA ILE A 125 -0.61 -13.91 -7.94
C ILE A 125 -1.40 -13.44 -6.71
N SER A 126 -1.59 -14.29 -5.72
CA SER A 126 -2.48 -14.03 -4.59
C SER A 126 -2.08 -12.80 -3.78
N ILE A 127 -0.79 -12.53 -3.63
CA ILE A 127 -0.28 -11.40 -2.83
C ILE A 127 -0.70 -10.08 -3.46
N TYR A 128 -0.53 -9.93 -4.78
CA TYR A 128 -0.95 -8.71 -5.47
C TYR A 128 -2.47 -8.51 -5.41
N MET A 129 -3.25 -9.56 -5.68
CA MET A 129 -4.71 -9.49 -5.63
C MET A 129 -5.20 -9.12 -4.22
N THR A 130 -4.69 -9.79 -3.19
CA THR A 130 -5.05 -9.50 -1.80
C THR A 130 -4.68 -8.08 -1.40
N THR A 131 -3.49 -7.62 -1.76
CA THR A 131 -3.03 -6.26 -1.47
C THR A 131 -3.88 -5.21 -2.18
N SER A 132 -4.20 -5.45 -3.46
CA SER A 132 -5.04 -4.54 -4.24
C SER A 132 -6.44 -4.40 -3.66
N ILE A 133 -7.07 -5.52 -3.27
CA ILE A 133 -8.38 -5.54 -2.59
C ILE A 133 -8.30 -4.81 -1.24
N TYR A 134 -7.25 -5.08 -0.46
CA TYR A 134 -7.02 -4.43 0.83
C TYR A 134 -6.91 -2.92 0.69
N ILE A 135 -6.09 -2.44 -0.25
CA ILE A 135 -5.93 -1.02 -0.52
C ILE A 135 -7.24 -0.41 -1.01
N ALA A 136 -7.92 -1.03 -1.96
CA ALA A 136 -9.20 -0.55 -2.48
C ALA A 136 -10.28 -0.45 -1.40
N SER A 137 -10.27 -1.36 -0.42
CA SER A 137 -11.26 -1.40 0.68
C SER A 137 -10.98 -0.37 1.78
N LEU A 138 -9.70 -0.09 2.06
CA LEU A 138 -9.29 0.78 3.18
C LEU A 138 -9.09 2.22 2.77
N ILE A 139 -8.83 2.47 1.49
CA ILE A 139 -8.51 3.81 1.05
C ILE A 139 -9.75 4.52 0.50
N TYR A 140 -10.20 5.50 1.25
CA TYR A 140 -11.21 6.44 0.78
C TYR A 140 -10.56 7.49 -0.13
N MET A 141 -10.12 7.06 -1.31
CA MET A 141 -9.47 7.93 -2.30
C MET A 141 -10.46 8.45 -3.34
N ARG A 142 -10.17 9.64 -3.87
CA ARG A 142 -10.84 10.09 -5.09
C ARG A 142 -10.46 9.17 -6.25
N PRO A 143 -11.41 8.72 -7.07
CA PRO A 143 -11.11 7.89 -8.25
C PRO A 143 -10.05 8.51 -9.17
N LYS A 144 -10.03 9.85 -9.29
CA LYS A 144 -9.03 10.59 -10.09
C LYS A 144 -7.58 10.38 -9.62
N ALA A 145 -7.37 10.06 -8.35
CA ALA A 145 -6.03 9.81 -7.79
C ALA A 145 -5.70 8.32 -7.74
N SER A 146 -6.66 7.46 -7.39
CA SER A 146 -6.43 6.02 -7.25
C SER A 146 -6.33 5.29 -8.60
N VAL A 147 -7.21 5.61 -9.54
CA VAL A 147 -7.26 4.93 -10.85
C VAL A 147 -5.91 4.99 -11.59
N PRO A 148 -5.23 6.15 -11.73
CA PRO A 148 -3.92 6.18 -12.39
C PRO A 148 -2.86 5.31 -11.72
N VAL A 149 -2.84 5.25 -10.38
CA VAL A 149 -1.87 4.43 -9.63
C VAL A 149 -2.11 2.95 -9.90
N PHE A 150 -3.36 2.49 -9.83
CA PHE A 150 -3.70 1.11 -10.13
C PHE A 150 -3.38 0.75 -11.58
N ILE A 151 -3.77 1.58 -12.56
CA ILE A 151 -3.46 1.35 -13.98
C ILE A 151 -1.95 1.27 -14.20
N PHE A 152 -1.16 2.14 -13.56
CA PHE A 152 0.30 2.11 -13.70
C PHE A 152 0.90 0.81 -13.13
N CYS A 153 0.45 0.36 -11.96
CA CYS A 153 0.89 -0.90 -11.37
C CYS A 153 0.49 -2.12 -12.22
N GLU A 154 -0.75 -2.15 -12.72
CA GLU A 154 -1.25 -3.23 -13.59
C GLU A 154 -0.47 -3.27 -14.91
N ALA A 155 -0.29 -2.13 -15.57
CA ALA A 155 0.45 -2.05 -16.83
C ALA A 155 1.92 -2.46 -16.64
N GLY A 156 2.54 -2.05 -15.54
CA GLY A 156 3.91 -2.45 -15.18
C GLY A 156 4.03 -3.95 -14.95
N MET A 157 3.10 -4.52 -14.19
CA MET A 157 3.06 -5.97 -13.93
C MET A 157 2.87 -6.76 -15.24
N LEU A 158 1.91 -6.36 -16.07
CA LEU A 158 1.66 -7.01 -17.37
C LEU A 158 2.86 -6.90 -18.31
N ALA A 159 3.51 -5.74 -18.39
CA ALA A 159 4.69 -5.55 -19.22
C ALA A 159 5.83 -6.50 -18.81
N VAL A 160 6.06 -6.69 -17.52
CA VAL A 160 7.10 -7.61 -17.03
C VAL A 160 6.71 -9.07 -17.28
N LEU A 161 5.44 -9.44 -17.04
CA LEU A 161 4.96 -10.81 -17.31
C LEU A 161 5.03 -11.19 -18.79
N LEU A 162 4.79 -10.23 -19.70
CA LEU A 162 4.91 -10.46 -21.13
C LEU A 162 6.37 -10.54 -21.61
N TRP A 163 7.30 -9.99 -20.84
CA TRP A 163 8.72 -10.03 -21.16
C TRP A 163 9.44 -11.26 -20.58
N MET A 164 8.88 -11.90 -19.57
CA MET A 164 9.39 -13.13 -18.95
C MET A 164 9.07 -14.36 -19.77
#